data_5c26dbadb7e54bee6e766275689de520
#
_entry.id   5c26dbadb7e54bee6e766275689de520
#
_cell.length_a   1.000
_cell.length_b   1.000
_cell.length_c   1.000
_cell.angle_alpha   90.00
_cell.angle_beta   90.00
_cell.angle_gamma   90.00
#
_symmetry.space_group_name_H-M   'P 1'
#
loop_
_entity.id
_entity.type
_entity.pdbx_description
1 polymer ?
#
loop_
_entity_poly.entity_id
_entity_poly.type
_entity_poly.pdbx_seq_one_letter_code
_entity_poly.pdbx_strand_id
1 'polypeptide(L)'
;MRFNINKSELLNALTIVSKGTASRSTIPVLSGVYIKAEGMGLVMETTDLERSIRYRVPALVEEEGTTVIPEKLLLDIVKNLPEAAVEFQTNDSTVTVSCGKSSFTLKTLDAADFPPFPNVDVSSSIEVPFAEFCSMVKRVAKVVSKDQSRAVLTGVLISTSDEGLRMVATDSYRLAVADIALEGVQENFEAIVSGVFLQEVAGLPKMEENITIGLTANQIVFTYQNMVLINRRIEGNFPNYRQIIPRSWATKTCFTTQELITAVKRVGLVSALSSPVKIDINAEAGNAIINAATQDVGSAEEVVGCEVAGESIQIALNHQYVLDGLMSVSTDQVFFETSSPMKPGIFRAGAGENFLYLVMPVRVS
;
A
#
# COMPACT_ATOMS: atom_id res chain seq x y z
N MET A 1 -16.28 -31.44 -12.27
CA MET A 1 -16.64 -30.18 -11.63
C MET A 1 -17.51 -29.36 -12.59
N ARG A 2 -18.66 -28.88 -12.12
CA ARG A 2 -19.53 -28.00 -12.90
C ARG A 2 -20.16 -26.95 -11.98
N PHE A 3 -20.10 -25.68 -12.39
CA PHE A 3 -20.67 -24.58 -11.62
C PHE A 3 -21.02 -23.36 -12.48
N ASN A 4 -21.88 -22.49 -11.96
CA ASN A 4 -22.28 -21.23 -12.53
C ASN A 4 -22.00 -20.08 -11.56
N ILE A 5 -21.48 -18.96 -12.07
CA ILE A 5 -21.18 -17.75 -11.30
C ILE A 5 -21.46 -16.50 -12.13
N ASN A 6 -21.88 -15.40 -11.51
CA ASN A 6 -22.02 -14.13 -12.19
C ASN A 6 -20.67 -13.60 -12.66
N LYS A 7 -20.62 -13.07 -13.89
CA LYS A 7 -19.39 -12.54 -14.50
C LYS A 7 -18.74 -11.43 -13.64
N SER A 8 -19.52 -10.52 -13.10
CA SER A 8 -19.03 -9.42 -12.25
C SER A 8 -18.37 -9.94 -10.96
N GLU A 9 -18.98 -10.93 -10.30
CA GLU A 9 -18.44 -11.57 -9.08
C GLU A 9 -17.17 -12.36 -9.39
N LEU A 10 -17.17 -13.13 -10.50
CA LEU A 10 -15.99 -13.87 -10.95
C LEU A 10 -14.83 -12.93 -11.30
N LEU A 11 -15.11 -11.83 -12.02
CA LEU A 11 -14.09 -10.84 -12.38
C LEU A 11 -13.48 -10.18 -11.17
N ASN A 12 -14.32 -9.81 -10.19
CA ASN A 12 -13.84 -9.26 -8.92
C ASN A 12 -12.94 -10.25 -8.19
N ALA A 13 -13.40 -11.50 -8.05
CA ALA A 13 -12.62 -12.54 -7.39
C ALA A 13 -11.28 -12.81 -8.09
N LEU A 14 -11.28 -12.96 -9.41
CA LEU A 14 -10.06 -13.14 -10.19
C LEU A 14 -9.12 -11.95 -10.06
N THR A 15 -9.62 -10.72 -10.07
CA THR A 15 -8.80 -9.51 -9.92
C THR A 15 -8.10 -9.48 -8.55
N ILE A 16 -8.74 -9.99 -7.51
CA ILE A 16 -8.17 -10.06 -6.16
C ILE A 16 -7.13 -11.17 -6.10
N VAL A 17 -7.49 -12.40 -6.47
CA VAL A 17 -6.60 -13.54 -6.33
C VAL A 17 -5.41 -13.48 -7.30
N SER A 18 -5.54 -12.83 -8.45
CA SER A 18 -4.44 -12.65 -9.42
C SER A 18 -3.19 -12.01 -8.83
N LYS A 19 -3.35 -11.21 -7.77
CA LYS A 19 -2.23 -10.57 -7.05
C LYS A 19 -1.32 -11.57 -6.32
N GLY A 20 -1.79 -12.79 -6.08
CA GLY A 20 -1.00 -13.86 -5.46
C GLY A 20 -0.31 -14.79 -6.46
N THR A 21 -0.52 -14.64 -7.78
CA THR A 21 0.11 -15.51 -8.78
C THR A 21 1.57 -15.14 -9.03
N ALA A 22 2.38 -16.15 -9.37
CA ALA A 22 3.77 -15.93 -9.78
C ALA A 22 3.85 -15.56 -11.25
N SER A 23 4.26 -14.34 -11.57
CA SER A 23 4.43 -13.88 -12.96
C SER A 23 5.63 -14.52 -13.69
N ARG A 24 6.63 -14.98 -12.93
CA ARG A 24 7.83 -15.68 -13.43
C ARG A 24 8.20 -16.79 -12.43
N SER A 25 7.75 -17.99 -12.68
CA SER A 25 8.09 -19.14 -11.85
C SER A 25 8.59 -20.30 -12.72
N THR A 26 9.52 -21.06 -12.19
CA THR A 26 9.93 -22.37 -12.75
C THR A 26 8.90 -23.47 -12.46
N ILE A 27 7.93 -23.20 -11.59
CA ILE A 27 6.85 -24.11 -11.22
C ILE A 27 5.58 -23.63 -11.93
N PRO A 28 5.14 -24.28 -13.04
CA PRO A 28 4.06 -23.79 -13.89
C PRO A 28 2.73 -23.58 -13.16
N VAL A 29 2.40 -24.44 -12.20
CA VAL A 29 1.12 -24.39 -11.46
C VAL A 29 0.92 -23.09 -10.68
N LEU A 30 2.01 -22.41 -10.26
CA LEU A 30 1.95 -21.12 -9.54
C LEU A 30 1.51 -19.94 -10.41
N SER A 31 1.46 -20.12 -11.74
CA SER A 31 0.87 -19.13 -12.65
C SER A 31 -0.65 -19.29 -12.82
N GLY A 32 -1.23 -20.27 -12.16
CA GLY A 32 -2.66 -20.59 -12.22
C GLY A 32 -3.43 -20.13 -10.99
N VAL A 33 -4.74 -20.08 -11.15
CA VAL A 33 -5.70 -19.99 -10.04
C VAL A 33 -6.21 -21.39 -9.73
N TYR A 34 -5.99 -21.85 -8.52
CA TYR A 34 -6.63 -23.05 -8.00
C TYR A 34 -8.09 -22.72 -7.67
N ILE A 35 -9.01 -23.49 -8.20
CA ILE A 35 -10.46 -23.33 -8.00
C ILE A 35 -11.00 -24.65 -7.45
N LYS A 36 -11.64 -24.59 -6.29
CA LYS A 36 -12.38 -25.69 -5.69
C LYS A 36 -13.86 -25.30 -5.64
N ALA A 37 -14.69 -26.07 -6.31
CA ALA A 37 -16.14 -25.97 -6.21
C ALA A 37 -16.62 -26.93 -5.11
N GLU A 38 -17.22 -26.40 -4.06
CA GLU A 38 -17.74 -27.19 -2.92
C GLU A 38 -18.97 -26.50 -2.31
N GLY A 39 -19.98 -27.30 -1.95
CA GLY A 39 -21.19 -26.79 -1.33
C GLY A 39 -21.88 -25.72 -2.15
N MET A 40 -22.01 -24.52 -1.62
CA MET A 40 -22.67 -23.38 -2.28
C MET A 40 -21.71 -22.30 -2.80
N GLY A 41 -20.47 -22.65 -3.09
CA GLY A 41 -19.50 -21.64 -3.52
C GLY A 41 -18.20 -22.18 -4.07
N LEU A 42 -17.33 -21.24 -4.36
CA LEU A 42 -15.97 -21.52 -4.84
C LEU A 42 -14.97 -21.06 -3.80
N VAL A 43 -13.92 -21.84 -3.63
CA VAL A 43 -12.68 -21.43 -2.99
C VAL A 43 -11.66 -21.19 -4.10
N MET A 44 -11.19 -19.98 -4.23
CA MET A 44 -10.16 -19.59 -5.20
C MET A 44 -8.87 -19.28 -4.45
N GLU A 45 -7.76 -19.89 -4.89
CA GLU A 45 -6.46 -19.73 -4.24
C GLU A 45 -5.36 -19.45 -5.26
N THR A 46 -4.42 -18.63 -4.85
CA THR A 46 -3.18 -18.35 -5.59
C THR A 46 -2.02 -18.22 -4.63
N THR A 47 -0.83 -18.56 -5.09
CA THR A 47 0.39 -18.38 -4.31
C THR A 47 1.62 -18.23 -5.21
N ASP A 48 2.60 -17.45 -4.76
CA ASP A 48 3.96 -17.39 -5.30
C ASP A 48 5.00 -17.94 -4.32
N LEU A 49 4.53 -18.62 -3.24
CA LEU A 49 5.26 -19.17 -2.10
C LEU A 49 5.70 -18.14 -1.05
N GLU A 50 5.77 -16.86 -1.39
CA GLU A 50 6.02 -15.76 -0.44
C GLU A 50 4.70 -15.14 0.05
N ARG A 51 3.71 -15.10 -0.84
CA ARG A 51 2.33 -14.69 -0.53
C ARG A 51 1.34 -15.75 -0.97
N SER A 52 0.21 -15.80 -0.28
CA SER A 52 -0.93 -16.67 -0.61
C SER A 52 -2.22 -15.90 -0.42
N ILE A 53 -3.13 -16.03 -1.37
CA ILE A 53 -4.44 -15.37 -1.32
C ILE A 53 -5.51 -16.44 -1.48
N ARG A 54 -6.49 -16.43 -0.58
CA ARG A 54 -7.71 -17.24 -0.66
C ARG A 54 -8.91 -16.32 -0.66
N TYR A 55 -9.83 -16.57 -1.55
CA TYR A 55 -11.11 -15.89 -1.59
C TYR A 55 -12.25 -16.89 -1.77
N ARG A 56 -13.25 -16.80 -0.90
CA ARG A 56 -14.48 -17.60 -0.98
C ARG A 56 -15.59 -16.76 -1.60
N VAL A 57 -16.19 -17.25 -2.69
CA VAL A 57 -17.25 -16.55 -3.39
C VAL A 57 -18.47 -17.47 -3.57
N PRO A 58 -19.71 -16.95 -3.48
CA PRO A 58 -20.89 -17.76 -3.75
C PRO A 58 -20.96 -18.15 -5.23
N ALA A 59 -21.38 -19.37 -5.49
CA ALA A 59 -21.62 -19.88 -6.83
C ALA A 59 -22.66 -21.01 -6.78
N LEU A 60 -23.33 -21.26 -7.88
CA LEU A 60 -24.21 -22.41 -8.04
C LEU A 60 -23.35 -23.61 -8.47
N VAL A 61 -23.05 -24.50 -7.52
CA VAL A 61 -22.28 -25.70 -7.75
C VAL A 61 -23.21 -26.84 -8.10
N GLU A 62 -23.04 -27.45 -9.27
CA GLU A 62 -23.78 -28.61 -9.73
C GLU A 62 -22.98 -29.89 -9.50
N GLU A 63 -21.65 -29.85 -9.72
CA GLU A 63 -20.72 -30.95 -9.48
C GLU A 63 -19.46 -30.42 -8.79
N GLU A 64 -19.15 -30.95 -7.62
CA GLU A 64 -17.93 -30.61 -6.88
C GLU A 64 -16.67 -31.06 -7.60
N GLY A 65 -15.55 -30.44 -7.24
CA GLY A 65 -14.24 -30.81 -7.76
C GLY A 65 -13.23 -29.68 -7.71
N THR A 66 -12.07 -29.92 -8.28
CA THR A 66 -10.95 -29.00 -8.25
C THR A 66 -10.31 -28.87 -9.63
N THR A 67 -9.74 -27.71 -9.90
CA THR A 67 -8.94 -27.46 -11.11
C THR A 67 -7.97 -26.32 -10.89
N VAL A 68 -6.91 -26.24 -11.73
CA VAL A 68 -6.03 -25.08 -11.80
C VAL A 68 -6.06 -24.54 -13.23
N ILE A 69 -6.42 -23.26 -13.38
CA ILE A 69 -6.54 -22.62 -14.69
C ILE A 69 -5.47 -21.52 -14.78
N PRO A 70 -4.72 -21.39 -15.90
CA PRO A 70 -3.79 -20.28 -16.10
C PRO A 70 -4.46 -18.93 -15.88
N GLU A 71 -3.99 -18.18 -14.85
CA GLU A 71 -4.68 -17.00 -14.32
C GLU A 71 -4.86 -15.92 -15.36
N LYS A 72 -3.76 -15.50 -16.02
CA LYS A 72 -3.78 -14.40 -16.97
C LYS A 72 -4.77 -14.60 -18.09
N LEU A 73 -4.79 -15.82 -18.66
CA LEU A 73 -5.70 -16.16 -19.76
C LEU A 73 -7.15 -16.16 -19.29
N LEU A 74 -7.42 -16.74 -18.11
CA LEU A 74 -8.77 -16.76 -17.55
C LEU A 74 -9.26 -15.34 -17.26
N LEU A 75 -8.45 -14.50 -16.62
CA LEU A 75 -8.79 -13.11 -16.31
C LEU A 75 -9.08 -12.31 -17.59
N ASP A 76 -8.24 -12.46 -18.62
CA ASP A 76 -8.43 -11.76 -19.90
C ASP A 76 -9.71 -12.21 -20.62
N ILE A 77 -10.05 -13.51 -20.57
CA ILE A 77 -11.32 -14.01 -21.10
C ILE A 77 -12.50 -13.40 -20.33
N VAL A 78 -12.51 -13.51 -19.00
CA VAL A 78 -13.63 -13.06 -18.17
C VAL A 78 -13.85 -11.55 -18.29
N LYS A 79 -12.79 -10.73 -18.42
CA LYS A 79 -12.91 -9.29 -18.71
C LYS A 79 -13.73 -8.99 -19.96
N ASN A 80 -13.62 -9.82 -20.99
CA ASN A 80 -14.24 -9.61 -22.30
C ASN A 80 -15.57 -10.35 -22.47
N LEU A 81 -16.03 -11.15 -21.49
CA LEU A 81 -17.34 -11.79 -21.53
C LEU A 81 -18.47 -10.77 -21.38
N PRO A 82 -19.68 -11.04 -21.94
CA PRO A 82 -20.87 -10.26 -21.67
C PRO A 82 -21.28 -10.36 -20.18
N GLU A 83 -22.07 -9.41 -19.70
CA GLU A 83 -22.58 -9.41 -18.33
C GLU A 83 -23.73 -10.43 -18.20
N ALA A 84 -23.37 -11.66 -17.84
CA ALA A 84 -24.28 -12.79 -17.69
C ALA A 84 -23.64 -13.85 -16.77
N ALA A 85 -24.37 -14.93 -16.51
CA ALA A 85 -23.83 -16.09 -15.80
C ALA A 85 -22.75 -16.77 -16.67
N VAL A 86 -21.66 -17.14 -16.02
CA VAL A 86 -20.54 -17.88 -16.62
C VAL A 86 -20.58 -19.30 -16.09
N GLU A 87 -20.69 -20.26 -17.00
CA GLU A 87 -20.66 -21.69 -16.69
C GLU A 87 -19.24 -22.22 -16.88
N PHE A 88 -18.80 -23.03 -15.93
CA PHE A 88 -17.55 -23.78 -15.98
C PHE A 88 -17.85 -25.27 -15.96
N GLN A 89 -17.23 -26.02 -16.87
CA GLN A 89 -17.28 -27.47 -16.89
C GLN A 89 -15.89 -28.03 -17.14
N THR A 90 -15.36 -28.79 -16.15
CA THR A 90 -14.08 -29.50 -16.35
C THR A 90 -14.27 -30.83 -17.05
N ASN A 91 -13.27 -31.19 -17.84
CA ASN A 91 -13.21 -32.45 -18.57
C ASN A 91 -11.73 -32.88 -18.62
N ASP A 92 -11.36 -33.93 -17.94
CA ASP A 92 -9.96 -34.43 -17.79
C ASP A 92 -8.90 -33.31 -17.61
N SER A 93 -8.28 -32.89 -18.73
CA SER A 93 -7.19 -31.90 -18.75
C SER A 93 -7.63 -30.54 -19.33
N THR A 94 -8.92 -30.31 -19.43
CA THR A 94 -9.49 -29.06 -19.97
C THR A 94 -10.65 -28.54 -19.14
N VAL A 95 -10.90 -27.25 -19.25
CA VAL A 95 -12.11 -26.60 -18.73
C VAL A 95 -12.78 -25.85 -19.85
N THR A 96 -14.07 -26.02 -19.99
CA THR A 96 -14.92 -25.20 -20.87
C THR A 96 -15.52 -24.08 -20.04
N VAL A 97 -15.34 -22.84 -20.52
CA VAL A 97 -15.89 -21.60 -19.93
C VAL A 97 -16.90 -21.05 -20.92
N SER A 98 -18.16 -21.03 -20.56
CA SER A 98 -19.26 -20.60 -21.44
C SER A 98 -20.01 -19.41 -20.84
N CYS A 99 -20.37 -18.44 -21.70
CA CYS A 99 -21.18 -17.28 -21.32
C CYS A 99 -21.99 -16.80 -22.53
N GLY A 100 -23.30 -16.96 -22.49
CA GLY A 100 -24.19 -16.66 -23.61
C GLY A 100 -23.84 -17.47 -24.87
N LYS A 101 -23.37 -16.77 -25.92
CA LYS A 101 -22.95 -17.42 -27.20
C LYS A 101 -21.44 -17.68 -27.25
N SER A 102 -20.69 -17.29 -26.23
CA SER A 102 -19.25 -17.46 -26.19
C SER A 102 -18.88 -18.74 -25.45
N SER A 103 -17.94 -19.51 -26.00
CA SER A 103 -17.41 -20.73 -25.37
C SER A 103 -15.91 -20.81 -25.60
N PHE A 104 -15.16 -21.08 -24.57
CA PHE A 104 -13.71 -21.23 -24.58
C PHE A 104 -13.33 -22.55 -23.94
N THR A 105 -12.45 -23.31 -24.57
CA THR A 105 -11.87 -24.52 -23.97
C THR A 105 -10.40 -24.25 -23.65
N LEU A 106 -10.06 -24.31 -22.37
CA LEU A 106 -8.73 -24.03 -21.86
C LEU A 106 -8.07 -25.32 -21.34
N LYS A 107 -6.76 -25.43 -21.52
CA LYS A 107 -5.99 -26.47 -20.83
C LYS A 107 -5.85 -26.11 -19.35
N THR A 108 -6.01 -27.12 -18.49
CA THR A 108 -5.81 -26.98 -17.05
C THR A 108 -4.41 -27.45 -16.67
N LEU A 109 -3.96 -27.00 -15.51
CA LEU A 109 -2.78 -27.52 -14.82
C LEU A 109 -3.23 -28.56 -13.79
N ASP A 110 -2.33 -29.45 -13.39
CA ASP A 110 -2.68 -30.49 -12.41
C ASP A 110 -2.91 -29.84 -11.03
N ALA A 111 -4.10 -30.03 -10.48
CA ALA A 111 -4.44 -29.51 -9.16
C ALA A 111 -3.68 -30.24 -8.02
N ALA A 112 -3.19 -31.45 -8.25
CA ALA A 112 -2.37 -32.19 -7.29
C ALA A 112 -0.98 -31.55 -7.07
N ASP A 113 -0.47 -30.83 -8.08
CA ASP A 113 0.80 -30.11 -7.99
C ASP A 113 0.66 -28.75 -7.30
N PHE A 114 -0.57 -28.25 -7.05
CA PHE A 114 -0.78 -26.96 -6.41
C PHE A 114 -0.45 -27.04 -4.92
N PRO A 115 0.41 -26.15 -4.40
CA PRO A 115 0.76 -26.15 -2.98
C PRO A 115 -0.47 -25.98 -2.09
N PRO A 116 -0.57 -26.73 -0.98
CA PRO A 116 -1.67 -26.54 -0.04
C PRO A 116 -1.63 -25.11 0.52
N PHE A 117 -2.81 -24.50 0.65
CA PHE A 117 -2.90 -23.20 1.29
C PHE A 117 -2.37 -23.27 2.73
N PRO A 118 -1.52 -22.31 3.15
CA PRO A 118 -0.93 -22.36 4.47
C PRO A 118 -1.99 -22.47 5.58
N ASN A 119 -1.84 -23.44 6.46
CA ASN A 119 -2.57 -23.48 7.72
C ASN A 119 -1.81 -22.62 8.72
N VAL A 120 -2.38 -21.48 9.11
CA VAL A 120 -1.70 -20.50 9.96
C VAL A 120 -2.36 -20.47 11.34
N ASP A 121 -1.60 -20.88 12.34
CA ASP A 121 -1.94 -20.67 13.74
C ASP A 121 -1.47 -19.28 14.12
N VAL A 122 -2.42 -18.34 14.14
CA VAL A 122 -2.17 -16.94 14.52
C VAL A 122 -1.88 -16.88 16.01
N SER A 123 -0.68 -16.38 16.37
CA SER A 123 -0.26 -16.25 17.78
C SER A 123 -0.81 -14.98 18.43
N SER A 124 -1.02 -13.93 17.63
CA SER A 124 -1.55 -12.64 18.07
C SER A 124 -2.32 -11.98 16.94
N SER A 125 -3.39 -11.25 17.26
CA SER A 125 -4.19 -10.54 16.25
C SER A 125 -4.82 -9.27 16.82
N ILE A 126 -5.05 -8.31 15.91
CA ILE A 126 -5.80 -7.08 16.18
C ILE A 126 -6.87 -6.88 15.12
N GLU A 127 -7.93 -6.19 15.48
CA GLU A 127 -8.94 -5.72 14.55
C GLU A 127 -8.78 -4.22 14.32
N VAL A 128 -8.85 -3.80 13.07
CA VAL A 128 -8.68 -2.41 12.65
C VAL A 128 -9.81 -2.03 11.69
N PRO A 129 -10.46 -0.86 11.84
CA PRO A 129 -11.40 -0.39 10.84
C PRO A 129 -10.70 -0.32 9.47
N PHE A 130 -11.27 -1.00 8.45
CA PHE A 130 -10.59 -1.16 7.16
C PHE A 130 -10.32 0.19 6.46
N ALA A 131 -11.21 1.15 6.63
CA ALA A 131 -11.03 2.50 6.08
C ALA A 131 -9.79 3.20 6.68
N GLU A 132 -9.57 3.07 7.99
CA GLU A 132 -8.42 3.65 8.68
C GLU A 132 -7.13 2.93 8.30
N PHE A 133 -7.16 1.59 8.25
CA PHE A 133 -6.05 0.80 7.73
C PHE A 133 -5.63 1.25 6.32
N CYS A 134 -6.59 1.37 5.40
CA CYS A 134 -6.32 1.84 4.03
C CYS A 134 -5.71 3.26 4.01
N SER A 135 -6.19 4.14 4.88
CA SER A 135 -5.68 5.50 5.02
C SER A 135 -4.21 5.50 5.47
N MET A 136 -3.87 4.72 6.50
CA MET A 136 -2.50 4.56 6.97
C MET A 136 -1.57 4.02 5.88
N VAL A 137 -1.97 2.92 5.23
CA VAL A 137 -1.19 2.29 4.16
C VAL A 137 -0.94 3.27 3.01
N LYS A 138 -1.96 4.02 2.57
CA LYS A 138 -1.84 5.01 1.50
C LYS A 138 -0.82 6.10 1.83
N ARG A 139 -0.70 6.51 3.10
CA ARG A 139 0.22 7.54 3.56
C ARG A 139 1.65 7.02 3.68
N VAL A 140 1.82 5.80 4.15
CA VAL A 140 3.11 5.26 4.57
C VAL A 140 3.76 4.39 3.49
N ALA A 141 3.02 3.48 2.85
CA ALA A 141 3.61 2.47 1.97
C ALA A 141 4.28 3.02 0.69
N LYS A 142 3.95 4.25 0.27
CA LYS A 142 4.62 4.91 -0.86
C LYS A 142 6.06 5.38 -0.57
N VAL A 143 6.44 5.39 0.72
CA VAL A 143 7.74 5.86 1.19
C VAL A 143 8.79 4.75 1.23
N VAL A 144 8.38 3.49 1.09
CA VAL A 144 9.32 2.37 1.08
C VAL A 144 10.37 2.49 -0.02
N SER A 145 11.55 1.94 0.23
CA SER A 145 12.62 1.87 -0.77
C SER A 145 12.24 0.94 -1.92
N LYS A 146 12.69 1.27 -3.12
CA LYS A 146 12.63 0.39 -4.30
C LYS A 146 13.86 -0.50 -4.45
N ASP A 147 14.88 -0.27 -3.63
CA ASP A 147 16.14 -0.98 -3.65
C ASP A 147 16.02 -2.30 -2.88
N GLN A 148 15.94 -3.40 -3.63
CA GLN A 148 15.80 -4.75 -3.09
C GLN A 148 17.04 -5.23 -2.31
N SER A 149 18.21 -4.59 -2.50
CA SER A 149 19.41 -4.92 -1.72
C SER A 149 19.27 -4.54 -0.24
N ARG A 150 18.34 -3.64 0.06
CA ARG A 150 17.97 -3.20 1.41
C ARG A 150 16.56 -3.68 1.76
N ALA A 151 16.37 -4.99 1.79
CA ALA A 151 15.06 -5.63 1.95
C ALA A 151 14.20 -5.02 3.08
N VAL A 152 14.78 -4.74 4.25
CA VAL A 152 14.07 -4.14 5.40
C VAL A 152 13.42 -2.79 5.05
N LEU A 153 14.03 -1.99 4.16
CA LEU A 153 13.50 -0.69 3.75
C LEU A 153 12.43 -0.79 2.65
N THR A 154 12.26 -1.96 2.02
CA THR A 154 11.15 -2.20 1.09
C THR A 154 9.83 -2.50 1.83
N GLY A 155 9.91 -2.66 3.13
CA GLY A 155 8.81 -2.93 4.03
C GLY A 155 8.34 -1.72 4.82
N VAL A 156 7.13 -1.85 5.33
CA VAL A 156 6.54 -1.00 6.35
C VAL A 156 6.64 -1.71 7.68
N LEU A 157 7.18 -1.04 8.68
CA LEU A 157 7.10 -1.50 10.06
C LEU A 157 5.67 -1.28 10.56
N ILE A 158 5.03 -2.35 11.00
CA ILE A 158 3.74 -2.32 11.68
C ILE A 158 4.00 -2.68 13.13
N SER A 159 3.58 -1.85 14.05
CA SER A 159 3.70 -2.12 15.49
C SER A 159 2.44 -1.72 16.24
N THR A 160 2.13 -2.46 17.29
CA THR A 160 1.02 -2.15 18.22
C THR A 160 1.57 -1.74 19.59
N SER A 161 0.80 -0.96 20.29
CA SER A 161 1.01 -0.58 21.69
C SER A 161 -0.35 -0.33 22.34
N ASP A 162 -0.37 -0.03 23.63
CA ASP A 162 -1.57 0.35 24.37
C ASP A 162 -2.28 1.58 23.76
N GLU A 163 -1.55 2.40 22.97
CA GLU A 163 -2.08 3.58 22.27
C GLU A 163 -2.75 3.24 20.93
N GLY A 164 -2.50 2.03 20.38
CA GLY A 164 -3.08 1.58 19.12
C GLY A 164 -2.07 1.04 18.11
N LEU A 165 -2.31 1.31 16.83
CA LEU A 165 -1.52 0.83 15.70
C LEU A 165 -0.65 1.93 15.12
N ARG A 166 0.62 1.64 14.89
CA ARG A 166 1.60 2.49 14.21
C ARG A 166 2.14 1.83 12.96
N MET A 167 2.23 2.59 11.88
CA MET A 167 2.93 2.22 10.65
C MET A 167 4.06 3.18 10.34
N VAL A 168 5.23 2.64 9.98
CA VAL A 168 6.43 3.43 9.67
C VAL A 168 7.09 2.92 8.39
N ALA A 169 7.48 3.83 7.51
CA ALA A 169 8.32 3.51 6.34
C ALA A 169 9.40 4.57 6.11
N THR A 170 10.53 4.14 5.57
CA THR A 170 11.63 5.03 5.19
C THR A 170 12.42 4.45 4.02
N ASP A 171 12.96 5.33 3.18
CA ASP A 171 13.93 4.99 2.12
C ASP A 171 15.34 5.54 2.40
N SER A 172 15.60 6.03 3.63
CA SER A 172 16.77 6.74 4.12
C SER A 172 16.81 8.25 3.80
N TYR A 173 15.98 8.74 2.91
CA TYR A 173 15.89 10.16 2.55
C TYR A 173 14.65 10.83 3.11
N ARG A 174 13.64 10.05 3.42
CA ARG A 174 12.36 10.46 3.97
C ARG A 174 11.81 9.39 4.90
N LEU A 175 10.94 9.78 5.79
CA LEU A 175 10.27 8.90 6.76
C LEU A 175 8.81 9.30 6.85
N ALA A 176 7.92 8.32 6.86
CA ALA A 176 6.50 8.51 7.16
C ALA A 176 6.14 7.71 8.41
N VAL A 177 5.39 8.33 9.31
CA VAL A 177 4.82 7.70 10.51
C VAL A 177 3.33 8.04 10.54
N ALA A 178 2.49 7.02 10.64
CA ALA A 178 1.05 7.18 10.83
C ALA A 178 0.61 6.36 12.04
N ASP A 179 -0.23 6.96 12.86
CA ASP A 179 -0.79 6.34 14.07
C ASP A 179 -2.30 6.41 14.03
N ILE A 180 -2.94 5.35 14.51
CA ILE A 180 -4.36 5.36 14.87
C ILE A 180 -4.52 4.84 16.30
N ALA A 181 -5.41 5.47 17.05
CA ALA A 181 -5.80 4.99 18.36
C ALA A 181 -6.73 3.78 18.19
N LEU A 182 -6.46 2.70 18.90
CA LEU A 182 -7.32 1.52 18.98
C LEU A 182 -7.54 1.19 20.45
N GLU A 183 -8.79 1.01 20.83
CA GLU A 183 -9.13 0.58 22.18
C GLU A 183 -8.94 -0.94 22.32
N GLY A 184 -8.49 -1.37 23.49
CA GLY A 184 -8.43 -2.79 23.85
C GLY A 184 -7.33 -3.60 23.17
N VAL A 185 -6.30 -2.95 22.63
CA VAL A 185 -5.10 -3.66 22.13
C VAL A 185 -4.36 -4.30 23.30
N GLN A 186 -4.51 -5.61 23.44
CA GLN A 186 -3.89 -6.38 24.53
C GLN A 186 -2.52 -6.96 24.16
N GLU A 187 -2.21 -7.00 22.88
CA GLU A 187 -1.01 -7.66 22.38
C GLU A 187 -0.09 -6.67 21.68
N ASN A 188 1.15 -6.63 22.12
CA ASN A 188 2.20 -5.86 21.47
C ASN A 188 2.87 -6.75 20.42
N PHE A 189 2.79 -6.38 19.16
CA PHE A 189 3.54 -7.04 18.12
C PHE A 189 4.28 -6.05 17.22
N GLU A 190 5.31 -6.55 16.56
CA GLU A 190 6.07 -5.80 15.57
C GLU A 190 6.38 -6.69 14.36
N ALA A 191 6.12 -6.19 13.16
CA ALA A 191 6.40 -6.88 11.91
C ALA A 191 6.81 -5.92 10.82
N ILE A 192 7.76 -6.32 9.97
CA ILE A 192 8.10 -5.62 8.73
C ILE A 192 7.40 -6.34 7.59
N VAL A 193 6.55 -5.63 6.87
CA VAL A 193 5.65 -6.17 5.84
C VAL A 193 5.89 -5.45 4.53
N SER A 194 5.95 -6.19 3.42
CA SER A 194 6.13 -5.61 2.09
C SER A 194 5.17 -4.44 1.83
N GLY A 195 5.71 -3.27 1.48
CA GLY A 195 4.91 -2.11 1.16
C GLY A 195 4.00 -2.33 -0.05
N VAL A 196 4.45 -3.12 -1.03
CA VAL A 196 3.64 -3.50 -2.21
C VAL A 196 2.46 -4.37 -1.77
N PHE A 197 2.70 -5.38 -0.95
CA PHE A 197 1.63 -6.25 -0.45
C PHE A 197 0.60 -5.48 0.38
N LEU A 198 1.03 -4.54 1.24
CA LEU A 198 0.09 -3.69 1.99
C LEU A 198 -0.78 -2.83 1.07
N GLN A 199 -0.21 -2.29 -0.03
CA GLN A 199 -0.99 -1.55 -1.02
C GLN A 199 -2.01 -2.45 -1.74
N GLU A 200 -1.69 -3.71 -1.98
CA GLU A 200 -2.61 -4.70 -2.54
C GLU A 200 -3.77 -4.99 -1.58
N VAL A 201 -3.48 -5.17 -0.28
CA VAL A 201 -4.51 -5.33 0.77
C VAL A 201 -5.39 -4.08 0.87
N ALA A 202 -4.79 -2.89 0.91
CA ALA A 202 -5.55 -1.62 0.96
C ALA A 202 -6.34 -1.32 -0.32
N GLY A 203 -6.05 -2.02 -1.41
CA GLY A 203 -6.77 -1.96 -2.69
C GLY A 203 -7.97 -2.91 -2.78
N LEU A 204 -8.30 -3.66 -1.74
CA LEU A 204 -9.50 -4.49 -1.69
C LEU A 204 -10.78 -3.63 -1.70
N PRO A 205 -11.92 -4.19 -2.14
CA PRO A 205 -13.20 -3.48 -2.09
C PRO A 205 -13.51 -2.96 -0.68
N LYS A 206 -13.82 -1.69 -0.58
CA LYS A 206 -14.10 -1.05 0.72
C LYS A 206 -15.53 -1.34 1.16
N MET A 207 -15.68 -1.88 2.34
CA MET A 207 -16.92 -2.00 3.09
C MET A 207 -16.71 -1.47 4.51
N GLU A 208 -17.78 -1.16 5.22
CA GLU A 208 -17.73 -0.69 6.62
C GLU A 208 -17.51 -1.87 7.56
N GLU A 209 -16.35 -2.51 7.49
CA GLU A 209 -15.98 -3.66 8.30
C GLU A 209 -14.54 -3.53 8.81
N ASN A 210 -14.21 -4.31 9.80
CA ASN A 210 -12.85 -4.42 10.31
C ASN A 210 -12.03 -5.41 9.47
N ILE A 211 -10.74 -5.14 9.37
CA ILE A 211 -9.74 -6.10 8.93
C ILE A 211 -9.02 -6.68 10.15
N THR A 212 -8.88 -7.98 10.20
CA THR A 212 -8.08 -8.65 11.22
C THR A 212 -6.66 -8.79 10.71
N ILE A 213 -5.70 -8.32 11.50
CA ILE A 213 -4.27 -8.46 11.24
C ILE A 213 -3.71 -9.45 12.25
N GLY A 214 -3.26 -10.61 11.76
CA GLY A 214 -2.70 -11.67 12.58
C GLY A 214 -1.22 -11.89 12.30
N LEU A 215 -0.48 -12.31 13.31
CA LEU A 215 0.93 -12.68 13.19
C LEU A 215 1.17 -14.13 13.53
N THR A 216 2.12 -14.71 12.80
CA THR A 216 2.82 -15.95 13.15
C THR A 216 4.32 -15.66 13.29
N ALA A 217 5.12 -16.66 13.55
CA ALA A 217 6.57 -16.51 13.66
C ALA A 217 7.21 -15.89 12.42
N ASN A 218 6.74 -16.21 11.21
CA ASN A 218 7.35 -15.79 9.95
C ASN A 218 6.37 -15.18 8.92
N GLN A 219 5.08 -15.09 9.24
CA GLN A 219 4.06 -14.59 8.33
C GLN A 219 3.17 -13.53 8.99
N ILE A 220 2.57 -12.69 8.17
CA ILE A 220 1.46 -11.82 8.52
C ILE A 220 0.22 -12.28 7.75
N VAL A 221 -0.91 -12.27 8.42
CA VAL A 221 -2.20 -12.74 7.91
C VAL A 221 -3.20 -11.61 7.98
N PHE A 222 -3.81 -11.28 6.86
CA PHE A 222 -4.93 -10.35 6.80
C PHE A 222 -6.20 -11.14 6.50
N THR A 223 -7.16 -11.04 7.38
CA THR A 223 -8.51 -11.61 7.16
C THR A 223 -9.49 -10.47 7.01
N TYR A 224 -10.17 -10.44 5.87
CA TYR A 224 -11.16 -9.41 5.55
C TYR A 224 -12.31 -10.04 4.80
N GLN A 225 -13.50 -10.06 5.42
CA GLN A 225 -14.66 -10.77 4.90
C GLN A 225 -14.34 -12.25 4.59
N ASN A 226 -14.58 -12.68 3.36
CA ASN A 226 -14.32 -14.04 2.89
C ASN A 226 -12.92 -14.20 2.28
N MET A 227 -12.01 -13.25 2.54
CA MET A 227 -10.65 -13.22 2.01
C MET A 227 -9.63 -13.45 3.12
N VAL A 228 -8.62 -14.25 2.80
CA VAL A 228 -7.42 -14.45 3.63
C VAL A 228 -6.21 -14.17 2.74
N LEU A 229 -5.40 -13.20 3.16
CA LEU A 229 -4.18 -12.81 2.47
C LEU A 229 -3.01 -13.04 3.42
N ILE A 230 -2.04 -13.82 2.99
CA ILE A 230 -0.87 -14.17 3.79
C ILE A 230 0.37 -13.66 3.05
N ASN A 231 1.31 -13.10 3.80
CA ASN A 231 2.61 -12.72 3.27
C ASN A 231 3.72 -13.07 4.26
N ARG A 232 4.87 -13.49 3.74
CA ARG A 232 6.05 -13.68 4.55
C ARG A 232 6.51 -12.33 5.10
N ARG A 233 6.87 -12.28 6.39
CA ARG A 233 7.45 -11.10 7.01
C ARG A 233 8.86 -10.87 6.47
N ILE A 234 9.26 -9.61 6.35
CA ILE A 234 10.65 -9.27 6.03
C ILE A 234 11.48 -9.42 7.29
N GLU A 235 12.48 -10.27 7.23
CA GLU A 235 13.40 -10.52 8.34
C GLU A 235 14.41 -9.38 8.50
N GLY A 236 14.79 -9.06 9.72
CA GLY A 236 15.79 -8.05 10.06
C GLY A 236 15.29 -7.00 11.03
N ASN A 237 16.17 -6.05 11.34
CA ASN A 237 15.87 -4.96 12.27
C ASN A 237 15.52 -3.70 11.49
N PHE A 238 14.34 -3.14 11.72
CA PHE A 238 13.98 -1.84 11.17
C PHE A 238 14.86 -0.74 11.77
N PRO A 239 15.31 0.26 10.98
CA PRO A 239 16.14 1.34 11.50
C PRO A 239 15.51 2.06 12.68
N ASN A 240 16.33 2.50 13.64
CA ASN A 240 15.85 3.28 14.78
C ASN A 240 15.42 4.70 14.34
N TYR A 241 14.25 4.78 13.72
CA TYR A 241 13.69 6.01 13.16
C TYR A 241 13.39 7.08 14.22
N ARG A 242 13.16 6.67 15.49
CA ARG A 242 12.85 7.61 16.58
C ARG A 242 14.00 8.57 16.85
N GLN A 243 15.24 8.16 16.59
CA GLN A 243 16.43 9.00 16.81
C GLN A 243 16.57 10.12 15.76
N ILE A 244 16.02 9.94 14.56
CA ILE A 244 16.11 10.95 13.49
C ILE A 244 14.98 11.98 13.55
N ILE A 245 13.94 11.74 14.33
CA ILE A 245 12.86 12.70 14.55
C ILE A 245 13.31 13.74 15.57
N PRO A 246 13.47 15.03 15.18
CA PRO A 246 13.83 16.09 16.12
C PRO A 246 12.79 16.22 17.24
N ARG A 247 13.28 16.49 18.44
CA ARG A 247 12.44 16.73 19.63
C ARG A 247 12.02 18.18 19.78
N SER A 248 12.67 19.10 19.06
CA SER A 248 12.42 20.54 19.09
C SER A 248 12.64 21.14 17.72
N TRP A 249 12.07 22.26 17.48
CA TRP A 249 12.19 23.06 16.25
C TRP A 249 12.65 24.50 16.59
N ALA A 250 13.32 25.17 15.66
CA ALA A 250 13.61 26.60 15.72
C ALA A 250 12.52 27.40 15.00
N THR A 251 11.96 26.80 13.95
CA THR A 251 10.90 27.41 13.12
C THR A 251 9.78 26.40 12.93
N LYS A 252 8.57 26.84 13.23
CA LYS A 252 7.31 26.12 12.94
C LYS A 252 6.41 27.01 12.10
N THR A 253 5.98 26.51 10.98
CA THR A 253 5.16 27.26 10.01
C THR A 253 3.86 26.52 9.75
N CYS A 254 2.74 27.22 9.77
CA CYS A 254 1.42 26.69 9.41
C CYS A 254 1.06 27.18 8.01
N PHE A 255 0.79 26.25 7.11
CA PHE A 255 0.35 26.51 5.74
C PHE A 255 -1.06 26.00 5.50
N THR A 256 -1.79 26.64 4.56
CA THR A 256 -2.92 25.99 3.89
C THR A 256 -2.38 24.86 3.02
N THR A 257 -2.78 23.61 3.30
CA THR A 257 -2.21 22.40 2.66
C THR A 257 -2.31 22.47 1.14
N GLN A 258 -3.48 22.85 0.60
CA GLN A 258 -3.72 22.88 -0.84
C GLN A 258 -2.93 24.00 -1.55
N GLU A 259 -2.73 25.14 -0.92
CA GLU A 259 -1.92 26.24 -1.47
C GLU A 259 -0.46 25.81 -1.58
N LEU A 260 0.11 25.22 -0.53
CA LEU A 260 1.48 24.74 -0.53
C LEU A 260 1.69 23.60 -1.56
N ILE A 261 0.76 22.64 -1.66
CA ILE A 261 0.80 21.60 -2.71
C ILE A 261 0.85 22.23 -4.10
N THR A 262 0.00 23.23 -4.34
CA THR A 262 -0.12 23.86 -5.66
C THR A 262 1.14 24.64 -6.02
N ALA A 263 1.70 25.38 -5.07
CA ALA A 263 2.96 26.11 -5.23
C ALA A 263 4.12 25.17 -5.52
N VAL A 264 4.31 24.13 -4.70
CA VAL A 264 5.38 23.15 -4.91
C VAL A 264 5.23 22.41 -6.24
N LYS A 265 4.01 22.10 -6.67
CA LYS A 265 3.76 21.49 -8.00
C LYS A 265 4.19 22.41 -9.14
N ARG A 266 3.82 23.70 -9.10
CA ARG A 266 4.16 24.65 -10.17
C ARG A 266 5.67 24.91 -10.23
N VAL A 267 6.27 25.21 -9.08
CA VAL A 267 7.72 25.44 -8.97
C VAL A 267 8.51 24.18 -9.34
N GLY A 268 8.00 23.01 -9.00
CA GLY A 268 8.60 21.73 -9.33
C GLY A 268 8.73 21.44 -10.83
N LEU A 269 7.98 22.12 -11.70
CA LEU A 269 8.06 21.95 -13.16
C LEU A 269 9.43 22.36 -13.74
N VAL A 270 10.12 23.29 -13.10
CA VAL A 270 11.46 23.71 -13.50
C VAL A 270 12.57 23.00 -12.70
N SER A 271 12.19 22.19 -11.71
CA SER A 271 13.12 21.41 -10.90
C SER A 271 13.51 20.13 -11.63
N ALA A 272 14.79 19.95 -11.93
CA ALA A 272 15.29 18.66 -12.39
C ALA A 272 15.38 17.66 -11.21
N LEU A 273 15.54 16.37 -11.50
CA LEU A 273 15.72 15.33 -10.48
C LEU A 273 16.82 15.64 -9.44
N SER A 274 17.84 16.40 -9.88
CA SER A 274 18.99 16.82 -9.06
C SER A 274 18.83 18.21 -8.44
N SER A 275 17.82 19.00 -8.84
CA SER A 275 17.64 20.37 -8.35
C SER A 275 16.56 20.40 -7.27
N PRO A 276 16.88 20.81 -6.03
CA PRO A 276 15.90 20.89 -4.97
C PRO A 276 14.94 22.08 -5.16
N VAL A 277 13.80 21.99 -4.53
CA VAL A 277 12.97 23.15 -4.20
C VAL A 277 13.51 23.75 -2.91
N LYS A 278 13.70 25.07 -2.89
CA LYS A 278 14.02 25.84 -1.69
C LYS A 278 12.73 26.39 -1.11
N ILE A 279 12.59 26.26 0.19
CA ILE A 279 11.53 26.89 1.00
C ILE A 279 12.21 27.94 1.86
N ASP A 280 11.96 29.20 1.55
CA ASP A 280 12.52 30.37 2.24
C ASP A 280 11.41 31.01 3.07
N ILE A 281 11.42 30.73 4.38
CA ILE A 281 10.41 31.18 5.33
C ILE A 281 10.83 32.53 5.91
N ASN A 282 9.98 33.55 5.72
CA ASN A 282 10.15 34.86 6.28
C ASN A 282 9.18 35.09 7.45
N ALA A 283 9.72 35.07 8.67
CA ALA A 283 8.93 35.20 9.89
C ALA A 283 8.35 36.61 10.07
N GLU A 284 9.03 37.65 9.58
CA GLU A 284 8.55 39.05 9.69
C GLU A 284 7.42 39.31 8.69
N ALA A 285 7.54 38.79 7.48
CA ALA A 285 6.56 38.99 6.43
C ALA A 285 5.35 38.04 6.50
N GLY A 286 5.41 36.98 7.30
CA GLY A 286 4.34 35.98 7.41
C GLY A 286 4.11 35.20 6.10
N ASN A 287 5.16 34.91 5.36
CA ASN A 287 5.09 34.18 4.11
C ASN A 287 6.30 33.25 3.90
N ALA A 288 6.19 32.37 2.93
CA ALA A 288 7.29 31.56 2.44
C ALA A 288 7.43 31.71 0.93
N ILE A 289 8.67 31.83 0.46
CA ILE A 289 9.01 31.84 -0.95
C ILE A 289 9.42 30.42 -1.33
N ILE A 290 8.67 29.81 -2.22
CA ILE A 290 8.98 28.49 -2.79
C ILE A 290 9.67 28.74 -4.13
N ASN A 291 10.93 28.33 -4.26
CA ASN A 291 11.67 28.56 -5.50
C ASN A 291 12.48 27.33 -5.94
N ALA A 292 12.72 27.25 -7.24
CA ALA A 292 13.62 26.27 -7.86
C ALA A 292 14.30 26.92 -9.06
N ALA A 293 15.54 26.53 -9.30
CA ALA A 293 16.30 26.92 -10.47
C ALA A 293 17.09 25.72 -10.99
N THR A 294 17.04 25.50 -12.30
CA THR A 294 17.82 24.45 -12.98
C THR A 294 18.53 25.08 -14.15
N GLN A 295 19.84 24.86 -14.22
CA GLN A 295 20.64 25.32 -15.33
C GLN A 295 20.05 24.82 -16.65
N ASP A 296 20.02 25.67 -17.67
CA ASP A 296 19.48 25.39 -19.01
C ASP A 296 17.97 25.10 -19.11
N VAL A 297 17.23 25.15 -17.98
CA VAL A 297 15.77 25.02 -17.95
C VAL A 297 15.11 26.32 -17.59
N GLY A 298 15.54 26.94 -16.49
CA GLY A 298 14.98 28.19 -16.00
C GLY A 298 14.80 28.23 -14.48
N SER A 299 14.06 29.22 -14.02
CA SER A 299 13.72 29.38 -12.61
C SER A 299 12.22 29.66 -12.43
N ALA A 300 11.70 29.27 -11.29
CA ALA A 300 10.35 29.58 -10.85
C ALA A 300 10.36 29.99 -9.39
N GLU A 301 9.49 30.91 -9.06
CA GLU A 301 9.28 31.39 -7.69
C GLU A 301 7.80 31.61 -7.44
N GLU A 302 7.36 31.25 -6.25
CA GLU A 302 5.98 31.46 -5.81
C GLU A 302 5.94 31.79 -4.33
N VAL A 303 5.12 32.79 -3.98
CA VAL A 303 4.92 33.22 -2.60
C VAL A 303 3.67 32.58 -2.03
N VAL A 304 3.80 31.95 -0.87
CA VAL A 304 2.70 31.30 -0.13
C VAL A 304 2.57 31.99 1.24
N GLY A 305 1.35 32.42 1.58
CA GLY A 305 1.04 32.95 2.91
C GLY A 305 1.14 31.86 3.98
N CYS A 306 1.66 32.23 5.14
CA CYS A 306 1.77 31.27 6.25
C CYS A 306 1.86 32.00 7.61
N GLU A 307 1.53 31.27 8.67
CA GLU A 307 1.80 31.71 10.04
C GLU A 307 3.13 31.12 10.51
N VAL A 308 4.04 31.96 11.00
CA VAL A 308 5.38 31.54 11.41
C VAL A 308 5.57 31.76 12.90
N ALA A 309 6.01 30.71 13.60
CA ALA A 309 6.51 30.79 14.95
C ALA A 309 8.00 30.43 14.95
N GLY A 310 8.86 31.35 15.40
CA GLY A 310 10.30 31.20 15.42
C GLY A 310 11.04 32.09 14.43
N GLU A 311 12.17 31.64 13.91
CA GLU A 311 13.10 32.42 13.11
C GLU A 311 12.87 32.22 11.60
N SER A 312 13.26 33.23 10.79
CA SER A 312 13.34 33.07 9.34
C SER A 312 14.37 32.03 8.97
N ILE A 313 14.06 31.15 8.00
CA ILE A 313 14.92 30.05 7.64
C ILE A 313 14.73 29.64 6.18
N GLN A 314 15.84 29.24 5.53
CA GLN A 314 15.83 28.65 4.19
C GLN A 314 16.25 27.20 4.27
N ILE A 315 15.49 26.30 3.62
CA ILE A 315 15.82 24.87 3.51
C ILE A 315 15.59 24.37 2.08
N ALA A 316 16.47 23.52 1.60
CA ALA A 316 16.39 22.90 0.29
C ALA A 316 15.98 21.43 0.41
N LEU A 317 14.91 21.03 -0.28
CA LEU A 317 14.30 19.70 -0.19
C LEU A 317 14.06 19.13 -1.60
N ASN A 318 14.04 17.81 -1.75
CA ASN A 318 13.60 17.19 -2.98
C ASN A 318 12.10 17.47 -3.19
N HIS A 319 11.74 18.10 -4.33
CA HIS A 319 10.37 18.53 -4.60
C HIS A 319 9.36 17.37 -4.63
N GLN A 320 9.76 16.21 -5.18
CA GLN A 320 8.87 15.04 -5.25
C GLN A 320 8.62 14.48 -3.85
N TYR A 321 9.64 14.45 -2.99
CA TYR A 321 9.44 14.01 -1.60
C TYR A 321 8.55 14.97 -0.83
N VAL A 322 8.70 16.27 -1.03
CA VAL A 322 7.79 17.26 -0.43
C VAL A 322 6.34 17.03 -0.89
N LEU A 323 6.11 16.86 -2.19
CA LEU A 323 4.78 16.58 -2.73
C LEU A 323 4.18 15.28 -2.19
N ASP A 324 4.98 14.20 -2.14
CA ASP A 324 4.51 12.92 -1.62
C ASP A 324 4.08 13.04 -0.14
N GLY A 325 4.79 13.82 0.65
CA GLY A 325 4.44 14.11 2.04
C GLY A 325 3.15 14.93 2.16
N LEU A 326 3.10 16.06 1.47
CA LEU A 326 1.94 16.97 1.49
C LEU A 326 0.66 16.28 0.99
N MET A 327 0.75 15.50 -0.10
CA MET A 327 -0.39 14.74 -0.64
C MET A 327 -0.84 13.58 0.27
N SER A 328 -0.13 13.31 1.36
CA SER A 328 -0.51 12.33 2.39
C SER A 328 -1.26 12.97 3.54
N VAL A 329 -1.24 14.30 3.65
CA VAL A 329 -1.99 15.07 4.64
C VAL A 329 -3.41 15.27 4.11
N SER A 330 -4.42 14.98 4.94
CA SER A 330 -5.84 15.19 4.58
C SER A 330 -6.48 16.40 5.30
N THR A 331 -5.74 17.05 6.19
CA THR A 331 -6.20 18.27 6.89
C THR A 331 -6.00 19.52 6.05
N ASP A 332 -6.86 20.55 6.25
CA ASP A 332 -6.77 21.82 5.55
C ASP A 332 -5.48 22.58 5.87
N GLN A 333 -4.91 22.32 7.03
CA GLN A 333 -3.65 22.91 7.49
C GLN A 333 -2.57 21.85 7.62
N VAL A 334 -1.34 22.23 7.27
CA VAL A 334 -0.12 21.44 7.47
C VAL A 334 0.91 22.28 8.21
N PHE A 335 1.52 21.70 9.21
CA PHE A 335 2.64 22.28 9.94
C PHE A 335 3.95 21.83 9.36
N PHE A 336 4.85 22.78 9.08
CA PHE A 336 6.23 22.49 8.70
C PHE A 336 7.16 22.94 9.83
N GLU A 337 7.98 22.01 10.31
CA GLU A 337 8.91 22.20 11.43
C GLU A 337 10.33 21.91 10.97
N THR A 338 11.28 22.79 11.33
CA THR A 338 12.71 22.56 11.10
C THR A 338 13.56 23.29 12.16
N SER A 339 14.78 22.79 12.36
CA SER A 339 15.69 23.37 13.35
C SER A 339 16.88 24.10 12.73
N SER A 340 17.23 23.79 11.50
CA SER A 340 18.29 24.48 10.73
C SER A 340 18.25 24.02 9.25
N PRO A 341 18.92 24.74 8.33
CA PRO A 341 18.99 24.38 6.91
C PRO A 341 19.51 22.97 6.61
N MET A 342 20.32 22.42 7.51
CA MET A 342 20.96 21.10 7.36
C MET A 342 20.33 20.01 8.21
N LYS A 343 19.20 20.30 8.87
CA LYS A 343 18.41 19.34 9.63
C LYS A 343 17.14 18.97 8.88
N PRO A 344 16.51 17.83 9.15
CA PRO A 344 15.30 17.44 8.48
C PRO A 344 14.17 18.48 8.58
N GLY A 345 13.41 18.63 7.51
CA GLY A 345 12.10 19.26 7.51
C GLY A 345 11.02 18.24 7.87
N ILE A 346 10.12 18.60 8.76
CA ILE A 346 9.03 17.73 9.19
C ILE A 346 7.70 18.37 8.82
N PHE A 347 6.87 17.63 8.11
CA PHE A 347 5.47 17.95 7.88
C PHE A 347 4.60 17.18 8.87
N ARG A 348 3.72 17.87 9.57
CA ARG A 348 2.70 17.28 10.45
C ARG A 348 1.33 17.69 9.97
N ALA A 349 0.41 16.76 10.02
CA ALA A 349 -0.99 17.06 9.77
C ALA A 349 -1.55 17.99 10.86
N GLY A 350 -2.63 18.69 10.53
CA GLY A 350 -3.41 19.50 11.47
C GLY A 350 -4.13 18.64 12.52
N ALA A 351 -4.97 19.30 13.31
CA ALA A 351 -5.74 18.63 14.35
C ALA A 351 -6.61 17.47 13.81
N GLY A 352 -6.66 16.38 14.55
CA GLY A 352 -7.46 15.19 14.21
C GLY A 352 -6.73 14.13 13.38
N GLU A 353 -5.46 14.34 13.03
CA GLU A 353 -4.69 13.39 12.24
C GLU A 353 -3.29 13.17 12.83
N ASN A 354 -2.97 11.93 13.21
CA ASN A 354 -1.65 11.55 13.71
C ASN A 354 -0.76 11.09 12.56
N PHE A 355 -0.25 12.06 11.80
CA PHE A 355 0.67 11.81 10.69
C PHE A 355 1.88 12.74 10.76
N LEU A 356 3.06 12.13 10.62
CA LEU A 356 4.35 12.82 10.55
C LEU A 356 5.08 12.37 9.29
N TYR A 357 5.60 13.33 8.55
CA TYR A 357 6.41 13.06 7.39
C TYR A 357 7.70 13.90 7.42
N LEU A 358 8.84 13.22 7.41
CA LEU A 358 10.15 13.84 7.50
C LEU A 358 10.89 13.73 6.15
N VAL A 359 11.53 14.81 5.73
CA VAL A 359 12.38 14.86 4.52
C VAL A 359 13.76 15.36 4.90
N MET A 360 14.78 14.63 4.44
CA MET A 360 16.18 15.05 4.60
C MET A 360 16.49 16.21 3.65
N PRO A 361 17.23 17.23 4.10
CA PRO A 361 17.63 18.35 3.25
C PRO A 361 18.64 17.92 2.19
N VAL A 362 18.59 18.61 1.05
CA VAL A 362 19.58 18.47 -0.03
C VAL A 362 20.64 19.54 0.14
N ARG A 363 21.91 19.17 0.05
CA ARG A 363 23.00 20.15 0.04
C ARG A 363 22.95 20.91 -1.27
N VAL A 364 22.84 22.22 -1.20
CA VAL A 364 22.98 23.12 -2.35
C VAL A 364 24.42 23.62 -2.33
N SER A 365 25.19 23.27 -3.34
CA SER A 365 26.55 23.79 -3.56
C SER A 365 26.48 25.17 -4.20
#